data_ba429a290b630e6741322203807f9b84
#
_entry.id   ba429a290b630e6741322203807f9b84
#
_cell.length_a   1.000
_cell.length_b   1.000
_cell.length_c   1.000
_cell.angle_alpha   90.00
_cell.angle_beta   90.00
_cell.angle_gamma   90.00
#
_symmetry.space_group_name_H-M   'P 1'
#
loop_
_entity.id
_entity.type
_entity.pdbx_description
1 polymer ?
#
loop_
_entity_poly.entity_id
_entity_poly.type
_entity_poly.pdbx_seq_one_letter_code
_entity_poly.pdbx_strand_id
1 'polypeptide(L)' 'MEPKVESAEEAPAEIQNLAQRRWDAKQSKDWALADQLRDDLLAQGWAVKDSKEGFEIVPADS' A
#
# COMPACT_ATOMS: atom_id res chain seq x y z
N MET A 1 2.32 19.29 15.44
CA MET A 1 2.31 18.95 15.11
C MET A 1 2.16 18.22 14.30
N GLU A 2 2.00 17.68 14.09
CA GLU A 2 1.97 17.12 13.33
C GLU A 2 1.48 16.64 12.59
N PRO A 3 1.45 16.32 12.16
CA PRO A 3 0.96 16.01 11.31
C PRO A 3 0.37 15.12 10.84
N LYS A 4 0.08 14.74 10.48
CA LYS A 4 -0.45 14.06 10.00
C LYS A 4 -0.36 13.34 9.19
N VAL A 5 -0.17 12.84 9.02
CA VAL A 5 -0.04 12.24 8.14
C VAL A 5 -0.39 11.17 7.83
N GLU A 6 -0.46 10.72 7.51
CA GLU A 6 -0.96 9.95 7.21
C GLU A 6 -0.73 8.85 6.89
N SER A 7 -0.73 8.40 6.48
CA SER A 7 -0.93 7.25 5.85
C SER A 7 0.13 6.29 6.10
N ALA A 8 1.22 6.26 5.41
CA ALA A 8 2.25 5.25 5.58
C ALA A 8 2.74 5.17 7.01
N GLU A 9 2.74 6.28 7.70
CA GLU A 9 3.24 6.29 9.06
C GLU A 9 2.30 5.64 10.04
N GLU A 10 1.02 5.61 9.71
CA GLU A 10 0.04 5.01 10.60
C GLU A 10 -0.10 3.53 10.37
N ALA A 11 0.32 3.07 9.22
CA ALA A 11 0.19 1.67 8.89
C ALA A 11 1.25 0.85 9.61
N PRO A 12 0.91 -0.35 10.08
CA PRO A 12 1.91 -1.24 10.65
C PRO A 12 3.02 -1.55 9.65
N ALA A 13 4.16 -1.94 10.16
CA ALA A 13 5.29 -2.26 9.29
C ALA A 13 4.93 -3.35 8.30
N GLU A 14 4.14 -4.30 8.72
CA GLU A 14 3.69 -5.38 7.85
C GLU A 14 2.93 -4.83 6.64
N ILE A 15 2.08 -3.85 6.89
CA ILE A 15 1.30 -3.24 5.81
C ILE A 15 2.22 -2.46 4.88
N GLN A 16 3.20 -1.77 5.44
CA GLN A 16 4.15 -1.04 4.61
C GLN A 16 4.95 -1.99 3.73
N ASN A 17 5.33 -3.13 4.27
CA ASN A 17 6.05 -4.14 3.49
C ASN A 17 5.20 -4.68 2.35
N LEU A 18 3.93 -4.96 2.62
CA LEU A 18 3.04 -5.44 1.58
C LEU A 18 2.88 -4.41 0.48
N ALA A 19 2.73 -3.15 0.87
CA ALA A 19 2.56 -2.08 -0.11
C ALA A 19 3.82 -1.94 -0.97
N GLN A 20 4.99 -2.04 -0.35
CA GLN A 20 6.23 -1.93 -1.09
C GLN A 20 6.38 -3.09 -2.06
N ARG A 21 6.03 -4.29 -1.63
CA ARG A 21 6.11 -5.45 -2.51
C ARG A 21 5.15 -5.31 -3.69
N ARG A 22 3.97 -4.77 -3.43
CA ARG A 22 3.02 -4.54 -4.51
C ARG A 22 3.60 -3.56 -5.52
N TRP A 23 4.22 -2.50 -5.03
CA TRP A 23 4.84 -1.53 -5.92
C TRP A 23 5.92 -2.18 -6.77
N ASP A 24 6.77 -2.96 -6.13
CA ASP A 24 7.84 -3.66 -6.85
C ASP A 24 7.28 -4.62 -7.89
N ALA A 25 6.21 -5.33 -7.54
CA ALA A 25 5.58 -6.25 -8.47
C ALA A 25 5.07 -5.51 -9.69
N LYS A 26 4.47 -4.35 -9.50
CA LYS A 26 4.01 -3.55 -10.62
C LYS A 26 5.16 -3.08 -11.50
N GLN A 27 6.25 -2.70 -10.90
CA GLN A 27 7.43 -2.27 -11.64
C GLN A 27 7.98 -3.41 -12.50
N SER A 28 7.87 -4.63 -11.99
CA SER A 28 8.32 -5.82 -12.72
C SER A 28 7.24 -6.39 -13.62
N LYS A 29 6.06 -5.76 -13.63
CA LYS A 29 4.91 -6.22 -14.41
C LYS A 29 4.42 -7.59 -13.96
N ASP A 30 4.61 -7.88 -12.69
CA ASP A 30 4.11 -9.12 -12.11
C ASP A 30 2.70 -8.85 -11.58
N TRP A 31 1.77 -8.79 -12.50
CA TRP A 31 0.41 -8.35 -12.17
C TRP A 31 -0.30 -9.30 -11.22
N ALA A 32 -0.05 -10.59 -11.37
CA ALA A 32 -0.69 -11.56 -10.50
C ALA A 32 -0.26 -11.36 -9.05
N LEU A 33 1.03 -11.14 -8.84
CA LEU A 33 1.53 -10.90 -7.49
C LEU A 33 1.02 -9.57 -6.95
N ALA A 34 1.00 -8.54 -7.79
CA ALA A 34 0.51 -7.24 -7.35
C ALA A 34 -0.95 -7.33 -6.90
N ASP A 35 -1.76 -8.07 -7.65
CA ASP A 35 -3.16 -8.25 -7.27
C ASP A 35 -3.29 -8.98 -5.94
N GLN A 36 -2.48 -10.00 -5.76
CA GLN A 36 -2.54 -10.78 -4.53
C GLN A 36 -2.17 -9.93 -3.33
N LEU A 37 -1.13 -9.13 -3.48
CA LEU A 37 -0.71 -8.25 -2.40
C LEU A 37 -1.76 -7.18 -2.11
N ARG A 38 -2.41 -6.68 -3.15
CA ARG A 38 -3.50 -5.72 -2.96
C ARG A 38 -4.64 -6.36 -2.17
N ASP A 39 -4.98 -7.59 -2.50
CA ASP A 39 -6.03 -8.28 -1.76
C ASP A 39 -5.66 -8.45 -0.30
N ASP A 40 -4.41 -8.76 -0.04
CA ASP A 40 -3.94 -8.89 1.33
C ASP A 40 -4.10 -7.57 2.09
N LEU A 41 -3.73 -6.48 1.45
CA LEU A 41 -3.87 -5.17 2.07
C LEU A 41 -5.33 -4.87 2.38
N LEU A 42 -6.20 -5.11 1.43
CA LEU A 42 -7.62 -4.85 1.63
C LEU A 42 -8.19 -5.71 2.73
N ALA A 43 -7.76 -6.96 2.81
CA ALA A 43 -8.25 -7.86 3.85
C ALA A 43 -7.88 -7.35 5.23
N GLN A 44 -6.83 -6.57 5.34
CA GLN A 44 -6.40 -6.02 6.61
C GLN A 44 -6.91 -4.60 6.83
N GLY A 45 -7.73 -4.10 5.93
CA GLY A 45 -8.34 -2.80 6.07
C GLY A 45 -7.53 -1.65 5.51
N TRP A 46 -6.64 -1.94 4.60
CA TRP A 46 -5.79 -0.91 3.99
C TRP A 46 -5.91 -0.93 2.49
N ALA A 47 -5.59 0.20 1.89
CA ALA A 47 -5.58 0.33 0.44
C ALA A 47 -4.34 1.11 0.05
N VAL A 48 -4.00 1.04 -1.24
CA VAL A 48 -2.83 1.74 -1.74
C VAL A 48 -3.23 2.55 -2.96
N LYS A 49 -2.81 3.80 -2.98
CA LYS A 49 -3.02 4.68 -4.12
C LYS A 49 -1.70 4.91 -4.81
N ASP A 50 -1.68 4.69 -6.11
CA ASP A 50 -0.47 4.91 -6.89
C ASP A 50 -0.40 6.36 -7.32
N SER A 51 0.81 6.89 -7.39
CA SER A 51 1.04 8.22 -7.90
C SER A 51 2.33 8.23 -8.70
N LYS A 52 2.63 9.38 -9.26
CA LYS A 52 3.84 9.50 -10.06
C LYS A 52 5.09 9.27 -9.23
N GLU A 53 5.03 9.64 -7.97
CA GLU A 53 6.21 9.60 -7.13
C GLU A 53 6.30 8.32 -6.31
N GLY A 54 5.30 7.47 -6.41
CA GLY A 54 5.30 6.25 -5.63
C GLY A 54 3.90 5.83 -5.27
N PHE A 55 3.70 5.47 -4.02
CA PHE A 55 2.39 5.02 -3.56
C PHE A 55 2.09 5.60 -2.19
N GLU A 56 0.82 5.55 -1.86
CA GLU A 56 0.35 6.05 -0.57
C GLU A 56 -0.57 5.01 0.04
N ILE A 57 -0.38 4.74 1.32
CA ILE A 57 -1.20 3.77 2.05
C ILE A 57 -2.31 4.52 2.77
N VAL A 58 -3.54 4.09 2.56
CA VAL A 58 -4.71 4.75 3.14
C VAL A 58 -5.64 3.68 3.70
N PRO A 59 -6.52 4.05 4.63
CA PRO A 59 -7.53 3.11 5.10
C PRO A 59 -8.44 2.69 3.96
N ALA A 60 -8.79 1.41 3.92
CA ALA A 60 -9.56 0.88 2.80
C ALA A 60 -10.96 1.46 2.72
N ASP A 61 -11.50 1.86 3.86
CA ASP A 61 -12.87 2.35 3.89
C ASP A 61 -12.98 3.87 3.92
N SER A 62 -11.91 4.56 3.64
CA SER A 62 -11.95 6.01 3.65
C SER A 62 -12.37 6.59 2.31
#